data_7264b390f29a8a5d92d6a798ee251895
#
_entry.id   7264b390f29a8a5d92d6a798ee251895
#
_cell.length_a   1.000
_cell.length_b   1.000
_cell.length_c   1.000
_cell.angle_alpha   90.00
_cell.angle_beta   90.00
_cell.angle_gamma   90.00
#
_symmetry.space_group_name_H-M   'P 1'
#
loop_
_entity.id
_entity.type
_entity.pdbx_description
1 polymer ?
#
loop_
_entity_poly.entity_id
_entity_poly.type
_entity_poly.pdbx_seq_one_letter_code
_entity_poly.pdbx_strand_id
1 'polypeptide(L)'
;MVNKVSESELEIFLKSYLDKLILPKIIGLSGPLGAGKTTIAKQIIKYFGSTEVVTSPTFNIVKQYTVGDLQIYHVDLYRLGSWSEFLDLDLPLDSDNSLFIIEWINLIPNLNQLDMDIIDITIEDELTRNIKIYD
;
A
#
# COMPACT_ATOMS: atom_id res chain seq x y z
N MET A 1 -9.63 -11.31 10.37
CA MET A 1 -10.99 -10.77 10.64
C MET A 1 -11.33 -9.72 9.60
N VAL A 2 -12.52 -9.80 9.02
CA VAL A 2 -12.98 -8.83 8.02
C VAL A 2 -13.71 -7.69 8.72
N ASN A 3 -13.35 -6.46 8.38
CA ASN A 3 -13.96 -5.26 8.93
C ASN A 3 -14.69 -4.49 7.84
N LYS A 4 -15.91 -4.06 8.14
CA LYS A 4 -16.67 -3.18 7.24
C LYS A 4 -16.32 -1.74 7.59
N VAL A 5 -15.77 -1.02 6.62
CA VAL A 5 -15.22 0.32 6.83
C VAL A 5 -15.75 1.26 5.77
N SER A 6 -16.33 2.40 6.21
CA SER A 6 -16.69 3.49 5.31
C SER A 6 -15.47 4.38 5.07
N GLU A 7 -15.55 5.23 4.06
CA GLU A 7 -14.45 6.16 3.77
C GLU A 7 -14.17 7.09 4.96
N SER A 8 -15.22 7.55 5.63
CA SER A 8 -15.07 8.43 6.80
C SER A 8 -14.44 7.74 8.01
N GLU A 9 -14.52 6.40 8.07
CA GLU A 9 -13.95 5.60 9.16
C GLU A 9 -12.54 5.13 8.86
N LEU A 10 -12.09 5.26 7.61
CA LEU A 10 -10.85 4.64 7.14
C LEU A 10 -9.62 5.13 7.90
N GLU A 11 -9.53 6.42 8.16
CA GLU A 11 -8.40 7.01 8.87
C GLU A 11 -8.24 6.40 10.26
N ILE A 12 -9.34 6.32 11.02
CA ILE A 12 -9.34 5.76 12.37
C ILE A 12 -9.04 4.27 12.33
N PHE A 13 -9.62 3.57 11.36
CA PHE A 13 -9.41 2.14 11.20
C PHE A 13 -7.93 1.82 10.94
N LEU A 14 -7.28 2.55 10.03
CA LEU A 14 -5.88 2.32 9.70
C LEU A 14 -4.94 2.75 10.83
N LYS A 15 -5.33 3.74 11.62
CA LYS A 15 -4.46 4.27 12.68
C LYS A 15 -4.03 3.19 13.66
N SER A 16 -4.93 2.32 14.07
CA SER A 16 -4.62 1.27 15.05
C SER A 16 -3.57 0.29 14.51
N TYR A 17 -3.60 0.01 13.21
CA TYR A 17 -2.60 -0.81 12.55
C TYR A 17 -1.27 -0.05 12.41
N LEU A 18 -1.33 1.19 11.94
CA LEU A 18 -0.14 2.00 11.67
C LEU A 18 0.63 2.37 12.93
N ASP A 19 -0.08 2.56 14.05
CA ASP A 19 0.56 2.89 15.33
C ASP A 19 1.49 1.76 15.82
N LYS A 20 1.29 0.55 15.35
CA LYS A 20 2.09 -0.63 15.73
C LYS A 20 3.14 -0.99 14.69
N LEU A 21 3.19 -0.25 13.60
CA LEU A 21 4.06 -0.58 12.47
C LEU A 21 5.53 -0.33 12.83
N ILE A 22 6.37 -1.29 12.47
CA ILE A 22 7.83 -1.20 12.69
C ILE A 22 8.51 -1.17 11.32
N LEU A 23 9.32 -0.14 11.10
CA LEU A 23 10.07 0.02 9.85
C LEU A 23 11.38 -0.78 9.92
N PRO A 24 11.90 -1.26 8.80
CA PRO A 24 11.32 -1.18 7.45
C PRO A 24 10.11 -2.09 7.29
N LYS A 25 9.19 -1.71 6.42
CA LYS A 25 7.97 -2.48 6.20
C LYS A 25 7.54 -2.41 4.73
N ILE A 26 7.01 -3.52 4.26
CA ILE A 26 6.35 -3.59 2.96
C ILE A 26 4.87 -3.86 3.22
N ILE A 27 4.00 -3.00 2.70
CA ILE A 27 2.56 -3.16 2.77
C ILE A 27 2.05 -3.44 1.37
N GLY A 28 1.47 -4.61 1.17
CA GLY A 28 0.85 -4.97 -0.10
C GLY A 28 -0.65 -4.71 -0.07
N LEU A 29 -1.16 -4.07 -1.11
CA LEU A 29 -2.58 -3.79 -1.26
C LEU A 29 -3.16 -4.67 -2.36
N SER A 30 -4.19 -5.43 -2.04
CA SER A 30 -4.87 -6.27 -3.00
C SER A 30 -6.37 -5.95 -3.03
N GLY A 31 -6.98 -6.15 -4.17
CA GLY A 31 -8.39 -5.89 -4.35
C GLY A 31 -8.72 -5.51 -5.78
N PRO A 32 -10.01 -5.56 -6.16
CA PRO A 32 -10.43 -5.24 -7.51
C PRO A 32 -10.28 -3.75 -7.83
N LEU A 33 -10.39 -3.43 -9.12
CA LEU A 33 -10.39 -2.05 -9.57
C LEU A 33 -11.53 -1.28 -8.86
N GLY A 34 -11.23 -0.09 -8.38
CA GLY A 34 -12.21 0.74 -7.69
C GLY A 34 -12.45 0.38 -6.23
N ALA A 35 -11.71 -0.59 -5.67
CA ALA A 35 -11.88 -0.96 -4.27
C ALA A 35 -11.35 0.10 -3.29
N GLY A 36 -10.42 0.95 -3.74
CA GLY A 36 -9.88 2.01 -2.90
C GLY A 36 -8.44 1.81 -2.46
N LYS A 37 -7.65 1.04 -3.22
CA LYS A 37 -6.23 0.81 -2.90
C LYS A 37 -5.46 2.13 -2.83
N THR A 38 -5.65 3.00 -3.80
CA THR A 38 -4.98 4.31 -3.82
C THR A 38 -5.43 5.18 -2.65
N THR A 39 -6.71 5.12 -2.30
CA THR A 39 -7.24 5.85 -1.14
C THR A 39 -6.57 5.41 0.15
N ILE A 40 -6.36 4.11 0.32
CA ILE A 40 -5.64 3.58 1.49
C ILE A 40 -4.20 4.04 1.47
N ALA A 41 -3.53 3.98 0.31
CA ALA A 41 -2.16 4.46 0.19
C ALA A 41 -2.05 5.94 0.60
N LYS A 42 -2.99 6.78 0.16
CA LYS A 42 -3.03 8.19 0.55
C LYS A 42 -3.14 8.36 2.06
N GLN A 43 -4.00 7.60 2.71
CA GLN A 43 -4.17 7.69 4.16
C GLN A 43 -2.90 7.26 4.89
N ILE A 44 -2.23 6.22 4.42
CA ILE A 44 -0.98 5.76 5.02
C ILE A 44 0.10 6.84 4.89
N ILE A 45 0.27 7.40 3.71
CA ILE A 45 1.28 8.43 3.46
C ILE A 45 1.01 9.67 4.30
N LYS A 46 -0.27 10.05 4.41
CA LYS A 46 -0.69 11.17 5.25
C LYS A 46 -0.41 10.91 6.73
N TYR A 47 -0.64 9.69 7.19
CA TYR A 47 -0.37 9.30 8.58
C TYR A 47 1.09 9.57 8.96
N PHE A 48 2.03 9.28 8.05
CA PHE A 48 3.45 9.49 8.30
C PHE A 48 3.89 10.94 8.15
N GLY A 49 2.98 11.84 7.80
CA GLY A 49 3.22 13.28 7.86
C GLY A 49 3.56 13.95 6.54
N SER A 50 3.43 13.26 5.42
CA SER A 50 3.64 13.89 4.12
C SER A 50 2.57 14.94 3.85
N THR A 51 3.01 16.11 3.38
CA THR A 51 2.12 17.19 2.95
C THR A 51 1.96 17.22 1.45
N GLU A 52 2.63 16.32 0.73
CA GLU A 52 2.54 16.25 -0.73
C GLU A 52 1.19 15.69 -1.15
N VAL A 53 0.72 16.11 -2.33
CA VAL A 53 -0.48 15.55 -2.93
C VAL A 53 -0.15 14.14 -3.43
N VAL A 54 -0.85 13.14 -2.89
CA VAL A 54 -0.66 11.76 -3.28
C VAL A 54 -1.58 11.45 -4.46
N THR A 55 -0.99 11.01 -5.56
CA THR A 55 -1.72 10.57 -6.75
C THR A 55 -1.33 9.13 -7.06
N SER A 56 -2.18 8.45 -7.85
CA SER A 56 -1.87 7.09 -8.28
C SER A 56 -0.57 7.06 -9.07
N PRO A 57 0.37 6.14 -8.79
CA PRO A 57 1.61 6.02 -9.54
C PRO A 57 1.46 5.20 -10.82
N THR A 58 0.23 4.98 -11.32
CA THR A 58 -0.04 4.08 -12.45
C THR A 58 0.84 4.33 -13.65
N PHE A 59 1.09 5.60 -13.99
CA PHE A 59 1.92 5.94 -15.15
C PHE A 59 3.42 5.92 -14.87
N ASN A 60 3.81 6.15 -13.61
CA ASN A 60 5.20 6.22 -13.20
C ASN A 60 5.70 4.93 -12.56
N ILE A 61 4.79 4.00 -12.26
CA ILE A 61 5.02 2.75 -11.54
C ILE A 61 5.45 3.00 -10.11
N VAL A 62 6.42 3.87 -9.86
CA VAL A 62 6.93 4.18 -8.52
C VAL A 62 6.92 5.69 -8.29
N LYS A 63 6.39 6.11 -7.14
CA LYS A 63 6.54 7.47 -6.63
C LYS A 63 7.17 7.42 -5.25
N GLN A 64 8.06 8.36 -4.97
CA GLN A 64 8.75 8.44 -3.70
C GLN A 64 8.32 9.69 -2.94
N TYR A 65 8.08 9.52 -1.65
CA TYR A 65 7.75 10.61 -0.72
C TYR A 65 8.78 10.58 0.41
N THR A 66 9.35 11.72 0.74
CA THR A 66 10.33 11.84 1.80
C THR A 66 9.74 12.63 2.97
N VAL A 67 9.77 12.04 4.17
CA VAL A 67 9.29 12.69 5.39
C VAL A 67 10.38 12.54 6.44
N GLY A 68 11.18 13.62 6.63
CA GLY A 68 12.36 13.53 7.49
C GLY A 68 13.33 12.49 6.94
N ASP A 69 13.68 11.50 7.75
CA ASP A 69 14.55 10.40 7.33
C ASP A 69 13.79 9.24 6.69
N LEU A 70 12.47 9.27 6.72
CA LEU A 70 11.64 8.20 6.17
C LEU A 70 11.48 8.35 4.66
N GLN A 71 11.72 7.27 3.94
CA GLN A 71 11.48 7.17 2.50
C GLN A 71 10.27 6.28 2.27
N ILE A 72 9.22 6.84 1.66
CA ILE A 72 8.01 6.09 1.32
C ILE A 72 7.98 5.88 -0.19
N TYR A 73 7.85 4.61 -0.61
CA TYR A 73 7.75 4.24 -2.02
C TYR A 73 6.35 3.73 -2.29
N HIS A 74 5.62 4.41 -3.15
CA HIS A 74 4.29 4.01 -3.58
C HIS A 74 4.42 3.38 -4.97
N VAL A 75 4.14 2.08 -5.06
CA VAL A 75 4.36 1.27 -6.26
C VAL A 75 3.02 0.75 -6.78
N ASP A 76 2.83 0.82 -8.09
CA ASP A 76 1.64 0.28 -8.74
C ASP A 76 2.06 -0.75 -9.78
N LEU A 77 1.71 -2.02 -9.55
CA LEU A 77 2.12 -3.13 -10.40
C LEU A 77 1.16 -3.38 -11.56
N TYR A 78 0.11 -2.58 -11.72
CA TYR A 78 -0.92 -2.83 -12.74
C TYR A 78 -0.34 -2.98 -14.15
N ARG A 79 0.73 -2.24 -14.46
CA ARG A 79 1.36 -2.25 -15.77
C ARG A 79 2.57 -3.17 -15.87
N LEU A 80 3.00 -3.76 -14.76
CA LEU A 80 4.10 -4.71 -14.79
C LEU A 80 3.57 -6.10 -15.13
N GLY A 81 4.27 -6.79 -16.03
CA GLY A 81 3.82 -8.08 -16.51
C GLY A 81 4.46 -9.27 -15.80
N SER A 82 5.54 -9.07 -15.04
CA SER A 82 6.30 -10.19 -14.52
C SER A 82 7.12 -9.84 -13.28
N TRP A 83 7.53 -10.89 -12.58
CA TRP A 83 8.47 -10.80 -11.47
C TRP A 83 9.82 -10.21 -11.93
N SER A 84 10.27 -10.57 -13.13
CA SER A 84 11.50 -10.03 -13.70
C SER A 84 11.46 -8.51 -13.83
N GLU A 85 10.34 -7.98 -14.32
CA GLU A 85 10.15 -6.53 -14.44
C GLU A 85 10.15 -5.85 -13.07
N PHE A 86 9.55 -6.49 -12.05
CA PHE A 86 9.56 -5.97 -10.70
C PHE A 86 10.99 -5.91 -10.16
N LEU A 87 11.79 -6.97 -10.36
CA LEU A 87 13.18 -7.00 -9.91
C LEU A 87 14.02 -5.93 -10.62
N ASP A 88 13.70 -5.62 -11.87
CA ASP A 88 14.41 -4.60 -12.65
C ASP A 88 14.20 -3.19 -12.09
N LEU A 89 13.17 -2.97 -11.28
CA LEU A 89 12.97 -1.68 -10.60
C LEU A 89 14.06 -1.40 -9.56
N ASP A 90 14.74 -2.46 -9.10
CA ASP A 90 15.83 -2.39 -8.14
C ASP A 90 15.49 -1.54 -6.90
N LEU A 91 14.33 -1.81 -6.31
CA LEU A 91 13.85 -1.07 -5.15
C LEU A 91 14.64 -1.46 -3.89
N PRO A 92 14.99 -0.49 -3.02
CA PRO A 92 15.74 -0.76 -1.78
C PRO A 92 14.83 -1.34 -0.68
N LEU A 93 14.31 -2.56 -0.88
CA LEU A 93 13.30 -3.17 -0.02
C LEU A 93 13.78 -3.40 1.42
N ASP A 94 15.08 -3.50 1.65
CA ASP A 94 15.69 -3.78 2.96
C ASP A 94 16.31 -2.54 3.62
N SER A 95 16.10 -1.37 3.07
CA SER A 95 16.60 -0.12 3.63
C SER A 95 15.89 0.21 4.96
N ASP A 96 16.65 0.57 5.99
CA ASP A 96 16.14 0.68 7.37
C ASP A 96 14.98 1.65 7.56
N ASN A 97 15.04 2.81 6.93
CA ASN A 97 14.00 3.86 7.08
C ASN A 97 13.08 3.90 5.87
N SER A 98 12.60 2.75 5.44
CA SER A 98 11.76 2.66 4.26
C SER A 98 10.40 2.06 4.55
N LEU A 99 9.41 2.56 3.83
CA LEU A 99 8.06 2.00 3.80
C LEU A 99 7.68 1.84 2.34
N PHE A 100 7.34 0.62 1.95
CA PHE A 100 6.85 0.33 0.60
C PHE A 100 5.36 0.07 0.65
N ILE A 101 4.60 0.76 -0.20
CA ILE A 101 3.17 0.54 -0.37
C ILE A 101 2.99 0.08 -1.81
N ILE A 102 2.65 -1.19 -1.99
CA ILE A 102 2.61 -1.83 -3.31
C ILE A 102 1.18 -2.21 -3.66
N GLU A 103 0.60 -1.56 -4.67
CA GLU A 103 -0.74 -1.86 -5.17
C GLU A 103 -0.69 -2.99 -6.20
N TRP A 104 -1.77 -3.76 -6.29
CA TRP A 104 -1.95 -4.85 -7.25
C TRP A 104 -0.98 -6.02 -7.03
N ILE A 105 -0.70 -6.34 -5.77
CA ILE A 105 0.21 -7.45 -5.45
C ILE A 105 -0.29 -8.79 -5.98
N ASN A 106 -1.59 -8.94 -6.17
CA ASN A 106 -2.20 -10.17 -6.69
C ASN A 106 -1.82 -10.46 -8.14
N LEU A 107 -1.31 -9.48 -8.88
CA LEU A 107 -0.92 -9.67 -10.28
C LEU A 107 0.43 -10.37 -10.43
N ILE A 108 1.27 -10.37 -9.39
CA ILE A 108 2.58 -11.00 -9.42
C ILE A 108 2.71 -11.95 -8.23
N PRO A 109 2.35 -13.23 -8.39
CA PRO A 109 2.34 -14.20 -7.28
C PRO A 109 3.70 -14.37 -6.58
N ASN A 110 4.80 -14.13 -7.30
CA ASN A 110 6.14 -14.21 -6.72
C ASN A 110 6.36 -13.26 -5.54
N LEU A 111 5.55 -12.20 -5.42
CA LEU A 111 5.62 -11.28 -4.30
C LEU A 111 5.34 -11.97 -2.96
N ASN A 112 4.72 -13.14 -2.97
CA ASN A 112 4.51 -13.92 -1.75
C ASN A 112 5.81 -14.34 -1.08
N GLN A 113 6.93 -14.25 -1.78
CA GLN A 113 8.26 -14.53 -1.23
C GLN A 113 8.77 -13.40 -0.34
N LEU A 114 8.18 -12.21 -0.45
CA LEU A 114 8.56 -11.07 0.36
C LEU A 114 7.83 -11.10 1.70
N ASP A 115 8.52 -10.67 2.75
CA ASP A 115 7.90 -10.49 4.06
C ASP A 115 7.13 -9.18 4.03
N MET A 116 5.81 -9.26 3.92
CA MET A 116 4.97 -8.08 3.84
C MET A 116 3.67 -8.24 4.61
N ASP A 117 3.14 -7.12 5.09
CA ASP A 117 1.76 -7.07 5.56
C ASP A 117 0.86 -6.90 4.35
N ILE A 118 -0.30 -7.53 4.37
CA ILE A 118 -1.26 -7.45 3.25
C ILE A 118 -2.55 -6.82 3.73
N ILE A 119 -3.01 -5.80 3.01
CA ILE A 119 -4.33 -5.21 3.22
C ILE A 119 -5.17 -5.61 2.01
N ASP A 120 -6.16 -6.46 2.27
CA ASP A 120 -7.07 -6.95 1.24
C ASP A 120 -8.39 -6.18 1.32
N ILE A 121 -8.82 -5.62 0.19
CA ILE A 121 -9.97 -4.73 0.12
C ILE A 121 -10.97 -5.30 -0.88
N THR A 122 -12.22 -5.45 -0.46
CA THR A 122 -13.30 -5.79 -1.36
C THR A 122 -14.45 -4.80 -1.20
N ILE A 123 -15.28 -4.70 -2.24
CA ILE A 123 -16.40 -3.76 -2.26
C ILE A 123 -17.62 -4.44 -1.62
N GLU A 124 -18.13 -3.84 -0.53
CA GLU A 124 -19.39 -4.29 0.07
C GLU A 124 -20.58 -3.61 -0.61
N ASP A 125 -20.53 -2.26 -0.69
CA ASP A 125 -21.50 -1.43 -1.38
C ASP A 125 -20.86 -0.10 -1.75
N GLU A 126 -21.64 0.90 -2.21
CA GLU A 126 -21.10 2.18 -2.64
C GLU A 126 -20.31 2.92 -1.56
N LEU A 127 -20.73 2.76 -0.30
CA LEU A 127 -20.17 3.54 0.81
C LEU A 127 -19.25 2.74 1.72
N THR A 128 -19.20 1.42 1.55
CA THR A 128 -18.54 0.53 2.49
C THR A 128 -17.62 -0.43 1.79
N ARG A 129 -16.47 -0.69 2.41
CA ARG A 129 -15.50 -1.69 1.96
C ARG A 129 -15.30 -2.74 3.05
N ASN A 130 -15.00 -3.95 2.63
CA ASN A 130 -14.53 -4.98 3.54
C ASN A 130 -13.01 -4.97 3.50
N ILE A 131 -12.39 -4.79 4.66
CA ILE A 131 -10.93 -4.69 4.75
C ILE A 131 -10.43 -5.75 5.71
N LYS A 132 -9.43 -6.51 5.27
CA LYS A 132 -8.76 -7.51 6.09
C LYS A 132 -7.26 -7.25 6.03
N ILE A 133 -6.64 -7.16 7.21
CA ILE A 133 -5.21 -6.93 7.33
C ILE A 133 -4.54 -8.23 7.81
N TYR A 134 -3.56 -8.68 7.04
CA TYR A 134 -2.71 -9.82 7.38
C TYR A 134 -1.33 -9.27 7.75
N ASP A 135 -1.04 -9.18 9.03
CA ASP A 135 0.21 -8.63 9.55
C ASP A 135 1.10 -9.67 10.25
#